data_9995a4f2911db0fb8fae36e173bb556f
#
_entry.id   9995a4f2911db0fb8fae36e173bb556f
#
_cell.length_a   1.000
_cell.length_b   1.000
_cell.length_c   1.000
_cell.angle_alpha   90.00
_cell.angle_beta   90.00
_cell.angle_gamma   90.00
#
_symmetry.space_group_name_H-M   'P 1'
#
loop_
_entity.id
_entity.type
_entity.pdbx_description
1 polymer ?
#
loop_
_entity_poly.entity_id
_entity_poly.type
_entity_poly.pdbx_seq_one_letter_code
_entity_poly.pdbx_strand_id
1 'polypeptide(L)'
;MPNVGKSTLFNALLKRQQALVANYPFATIEPNVGVVEVPDERLNVLSEISHSGRIVPATVEFVDIAGLVAGAATGAGLGNKFLTHIREVDVILQVVRDFADSEIVKEGSVDPKTDYEVIETELILKDLETITKSLESKDVKAKGMEKKRAVVEKLFAGLNAGKPARIVLESDEDRELARDLFLLTAKKEILVYNVSETDQRLREPMGENLYICAKVESELSSLSAEDAKAYMLELGIKESGLDLLINKAYASLGLISFLTTGEMESRAWTINRGMKAPQAAGVIHTDFEKKFIKAKVCDYGKFVEAKGWKEASDKGWVRFEGKEYEMKDGDVVEFMVGS
;
A
#
# COMPACT_ATOMS: atom_id res chain seq x y z
N MET A 1 10.10 2.33 17.08
CA MET A 1 11.19 3.00 17.81
C MET A 1 10.98 4.51 17.77
N PRO A 2 11.31 5.28 18.81
CA PRO A 2 11.31 6.74 18.75
C PRO A 2 12.44 7.25 17.85
N ASN A 3 12.28 8.44 17.30
CA ASN A 3 13.30 9.15 16.53
C ASN A 3 13.88 8.44 15.28
N VAL A 4 13.10 7.54 14.66
CA VAL A 4 13.48 6.88 13.41
C VAL A 4 13.05 7.66 12.15
N GLY A 5 12.35 8.80 12.29
CA GLY A 5 11.85 9.61 11.17
C GLY A 5 10.40 9.30 10.75
N LYS A 6 9.68 8.41 11.47
CA LYS A 6 8.30 8.04 11.16
C LYS A 6 7.37 9.26 11.04
N SER A 7 7.35 10.13 12.05
CA SER A 7 6.49 11.33 12.06
C SER A 7 6.88 12.33 10.97
N THR A 8 8.18 12.43 10.64
CA THR A 8 8.64 13.29 9.54
C THR A 8 8.10 12.79 8.19
N LEU A 9 8.21 11.49 7.91
CA LEU A 9 7.66 10.87 6.71
C LEU A 9 6.13 10.99 6.65
N PHE A 10 5.46 10.73 7.76
CA PHE A 10 4.00 10.85 7.82
C PHE A 10 3.53 12.30 7.60
N ASN A 11 4.21 13.28 8.19
CA ASN A 11 3.91 14.69 7.96
C ASN A 11 4.16 15.11 6.50
N ALA A 12 5.16 14.55 5.84
CA ALA A 12 5.40 14.78 4.41
C ALA A 12 4.26 14.19 3.55
N LEU A 13 3.72 13.01 3.89
CA LEU A 13 2.53 12.43 3.27
C LEU A 13 1.28 13.31 3.52
N LEU A 14 1.08 13.82 4.75
CA LEU A 14 -0.04 14.71 5.07
C LEU A 14 0.00 16.04 4.30
N LYS A 15 1.18 16.59 4.04
CA LYS A 15 1.31 17.80 3.20
C LYS A 15 0.85 17.52 1.76
N ARG A 16 1.14 16.36 1.20
CA ARG A 16 0.59 15.93 -0.10
C ARG A 16 -0.93 15.81 -0.05
N GLN A 17 -1.50 15.28 1.04
CA GLN A 17 -2.95 15.22 1.25
C GLN A 17 -3.60 16.61 1.25
N GLN A 18 -2.99 17.63 1.87
CA GLN A 18 -3.54 18.99 1.90
C GLN A 18 -3.68 19.58 0.49
N ALA A 19 -2.76 19.29 -0.41
CA ALA A 19 -2.87 19.65 -1.82
C ALA A 19 -4.06 18.93 -2.50
N LEU A 20 -4.36 17.71 -2.07
CA LEU A 20 -5.48 16.89 -2.56
C LEU A 20 -6.83 17.41 -2.10
N VAL A 21 -6.97 17.77 -0.81
CA VAL A 21 -8.22 18.28 -0.21
C VAL A 21 -8.68 19.57 -0.89
N ALA A 22 -7.77 20.41 -1.37
CA ALA A 22 -8.10 21.58 -2.17
C ALA A 22 -8.85 21.22 -3.47
N ASN A 23 -8.65 20.00 -3.99
CA ASN A 23 -9.28 19.49 -5.21
C ASN A 23 -10.50 18.57 -4.96
N TYR A 24 -10.70 18.09 -3.71
CA TYR A 24 -11.77 17.16 -3.32
C TYR A 24 -12.54 17.65 -2.09
N PRO A 25 -13.63 18.40 -2.25
CA PRO A 25 -14.34 19.08 -1.16
C PRO A 25 -15.01 18.17 -0.11
N PHE A 26 -14.96 16.83 -0.27
CA PHE A 26 -15.57 15.85 0.64
C PHE A 26 -14.56 14.94 1.34
N ALA A 27 -13.25 15.20 1.23
CA ALA A 27 -12.25 14.43 1.95
C ALA A 27 -12.31 14.77 3.44
N THR A 28 -12.78 13.84 4.27
CA THR A 28 -12.77 13.97 5.74
C THR A 28 -11.36 13.80 6.23
N ILE A 29 -10.82 14.79 6.94
CA ILE A 29 -9.49 14.68 7.57
C ILE A 29 -9.69 14.01 8.92
N GLU A 30 -9.33 12.75 9.03
CA GLU A 30 -9.25 12.06 10.31
C GLU A 30 -7.85 12.25 10.92
N PRO A 31 -7.76 12.49 12.26
CA PRO A 31 -6.47 12.56 12.91
C PRO A 31 -5.71 11.23 12.73
N ASN A 32 -4.43 11.33 12.35
CA ASN A 32 -3.55 10.18 12.09
C ASN A 32 -3.89 9.32 10.85
N VAL A 33 -4.74 9.78 9.95
CA VAL A 33 -4.99 9.15 8.64
C VAL A 33 -4.56 10.10 7.53
N GLY A 34 -3.68 9.64 6.66
CA GLY A 34 -3.23 10.35 5.46
C GLY A 34 -3.72 9.65 4.20
N VAL A 35 -4.62 10.28 3.45
CA VAL A 35 -5.05 9.80 2.13
C VAL A 35 -4.18 10.50 1.08
N VAL A 36 -3.45 9.72 0.29
CA VAL A 36 -2.53 10.26 -0.71
C VAL A 36 -2.81 9.67 -2.09
N GLU A 37 -2.54 10.47 -3.11
CA GLU A 37 -2.64 10.03 -4.51
C GLU A 37 -1.52 9.04 -4.83
N VAL A 38 -1.88 8.00 -5.59
CA VAL A 38 -0.91 7.07 -6.18
C VAL A 38 -0.35 7.73 -7.43
N PRO A 39 0.97 7.98 -7.49
CA PRO A 39 1.60 8.54 -8.66
C PRO A 39 1.39 7.64 -9.89
N ASP A 40 0.80 8.19 -10.95
CA ASP A 40 0.52 7.47 -12.18
C ASP A 40 0.63 8.40 -13.39
N GLU A 41 1.79 8.41 -14.02
CA GLU A 41 2.06 9.25 -15.21
C GLU A 41 1.17 8.89 -16.41
N ARG A 42 0.59 7.68 -16.43
CA ARG A 42 -0.31 7.25 -17.51
C ARG A 42 -1.52 8.17 -17.63
N LEU A 43 -1.99 8.73 -16.52
CA LEU A 43 -3.13 9.64 -16.49
C LEU A 43 -2.85 10.97 -17.22
N ASN A 44 -1.63 11.49 -17.08
CA ASN A 44 -1.23 12.73 -17.78
C ASN A 44 -1.28 12.52 -19.29
N VAL A 45 -0.71 11.42 -19.77
CA VAL A 45 -0.70 11.07 -21.20
C VAL A 45 -2.11 10.85 -21.74
N LEU A 46 -2.98 10.14 -20.98
CA LEU A 46 -4.38 9.92 -21.36
C LEU A 46 -5.17 11.24 -21.40
N SER A 47 -4.92 12.12 -20.42
CA SER A 47 -5.56 13.43 -20.36
C SER A 47 -5.21 14.32 -21.56
N GLU A 48 -3.96 14.29 -22.02
CA GLU A 48 -3.53 14.99 -23.23
C GLU A 48 -4.22 14.44 -24.48
N ILE A 49 -4.29 13.10 -24.64
CA ILE A 49 -4.93 12.43 -25.78
C ILE A 49 -6.43 12.73 -25.83
N SER A 50 -7.11 12.71 -24.70
CA SER A 50 -8.56 12.88 -24.60
C SER A 50 -8.99 14.30 -24.32
N HIS A 51 -8.06 15.25 -24.16
CA HIS A 51 -8.30 16.64 -23.77
C HIS A 51 -9.16 16.75 -22.50
N SER A 52 -8.80 15.94 -21.49
CA SER A 52 -9.59 15.81 -20.26
C SER A 52 -9.53 17.09 -19.42
N GLY A 53 -10.68 17.52 -18.91
CA GLY A 53 -10.79 18.70 -18.05
C GLY A 53 -10.17 18.52 -16.67
N ARG A 54 -9.99 17.29 -16.21
CA ARG A 54 -9.31 16.96 -14.94
C ARG A 54 -8.70 15.57 -14.94
N ILE A 55 -7.76 15.38 -14.02
CA ILE A 55 -7.10 14.09 -13.73
C ILE A 55 -7.50 13.65 -12.33
N VAL A 56 -7.84 12.37 -12.19
CA VAL A 56 -8.26 11.76 -10.92
C VAL A 56 -7.44 10.49 -10.68
N PRO A 57 -6.35 10.57 -9.91
CA PRO A 57 -5.55 9.39 -9.57
C PRO A 57 -6.24 8.45 -8.59
N ALA A 58 -5.73 7.22 -8.47
CA ALA A 58 -6.05 6.32 -7.38
C ALA A 58 -5.51 6.88 -6.06
N THR A 59 -6.04 6.41 -4.94
CA THR A 59 -5.59 6.83 -3.61
C THR A 59 -5.27 5.63 -2.73
N VAL A 60 -4.38 5.86 -1.75
CA VAL A 60 -4.06 4.90 -0.68
C VAL A 60 -4.05 5.63 0.65
N GLU A 61 -4.49 4.92 1.71
CA GLU A 61 -4.53 5.46 3.06
C GLU A 61 -3.32 5.00 3.86
N PHE A 62 -2.67 5.93 4.54
CA PHE A 62 -1.63 5.67 5.53
C PHE A 62 -2.13 6.07 6.90
N VAL A 63 -2.00 5.17 7.87
CA VAL A 63 -2.41 5.40 9.26
C VAL A 63 -1.16 5.53 10.12
N ASP A 64 -1.00 6.68 10.80
CA ASP A 64 0.09 6.83 11.78
C ASP A 64 -0.26 6.09 13.06
N ILE A 65 0.45 4.99 13.29
CA ILE A 65 0.35 4.23 14.52
C ILE A 65 1.42 4.76 15.47
N ALA A 66 0.99 5.36 16.60
CA ALA A 66 1.89 5.91 17.63
C ALA A 66 2.98 4.89 17.99
N GLY A 67 4.24 5.31 17.94
CA GLY A 67 5.40 4.43 18.06
C GLY A 67 5.42 3.60 19.34
N LEU A 68 5.90 2.36 19.24
CA LEU A 68 6.28 1.52 20.38
C LEU A 68 7.39 2.25 21.17
N VAL A 69 7.10 2.59 22.42
CA VAL A 69 8.14 2.94 23.37
C VAL A 69 8.66 1.62 23.93
N ALA A 70 9.98 1.41 23.89
CA ALA A 70 10.61 0.24 24.50
C ALA A 70 10.13 0.10 25.96
N GLY A 71 9.53 -1.04 26.32
CA GLY A 71 8.91 -1.26 27.63
C GLY A 71 7.38 -1.12 27.69
N ALA A 72 6.67 -0.75 26.63
CA ALA A 72 5.20 -0.74 26.61
C ALA A 72 4.59 -2.15 26.68
N ALA A 73 5.37 -3.20 26.42
CA ALA A 73 4.96 -4.60 26.58
C ALA A 73 4.76 -5.02 28.05
N THR A 74 5.26 -4.25 29.02
CA THR A 74 5.19 -4.59 30.45
C THR A 74 4.00 -4.01 31.21
N GLY A 75 2.85 -3.76 30.52
CA GLY A 75 1.58 -3.66 31.23
C GLY A 75 0.92 -2.29 31.36
N ALA A 76 1.40 -1.24 30.74
CA ALA A 76 0.71 0.06 30.76
C ALA A 76 -0.10 0.27 29.47
N GLY A 77 -1.39 0.11 29.53
CA GLY A 77 -2.54 0.46 28.65
C GLY A 77 -2.39 1.04 27.24
N LEU A 78 -1.24 1.57 26.86
CA LEU A 78 -0.94 2.10 25.51
C LEU A 78 -0.67 0.99 24.48
N GLY A 79 -0.12 -0.16 24.89
CA GLY A 79 0.18 -1.28 24.01
C GLY A 79 -1.05 -1.90 23.34
N ASN A 80 -2.20 -1.95 24.02
CA ASN A 80 -3.41 -2.55 23.46
C ASN A 80 -4.02 -1.70 22.32
N LYS A 81 -4.02 -0.37 22.43
CA LYS A 81 -4.50 0.52 21.36
C LYS A 81 -3.62 0.43 20.12
N PHE A 82 -2.30 0.41 20.28
CA PHE A 82 -1.34 0.21 19.21
C PHE A 82 -1.61 -1.11 18.45
N LEU A 83 -1.80 -2.21 19.18
CA LEU A 83 -2.08 -3.51 18.59
C LEU A 83 -3.45 -3.56 17.87
N THR A 84 -4.44 -2.80 18.36
CA THR A 84 -5.74 -2.66 17.68
C THR A 84 -5.57 -2.00 16.32
N HIS A 85 -4.86 -0.89 16.23
CA HIS A 85 -4.60 -0.22 14.96
C HIS A 85 -3.81 -1.08 13.96
N ILE A 86 -2.81 -1.85 14.43
CA ILE A 86 -2.11 -2.80 13.56
C ILE A 86 -3.08 -3.86 13.01
N ARG A 87 -4.06 -4.30 13.79
CA ARG A 87 -5.04 -5.29 13.31
C ARG A 87 -5.96 -4.77 12.21
N GLU A 88 -6.24 -3.48 12.22
CA GLU A 88 -7.17 -2.82 11.29
C GLU A 88 -6.55 -2.54 9.91
N VAL A 89 -5.22 -2.44 9.79
CA VAL A 89 -4.54 -2.17 8.52
C VAL A 89 -4.21 -3.46 7.77
N ASP A 90 -4.05 -3.39 6.45
CA ASP A 90 -3.75 -4.56 5.59
C ASP A 90 -2.26 -4.79 5.39
N VAL A 91 -1.44 -3.72 5.43
CA VAL A 91 0.01 -3.75 5.24
C VAL A 91 0.66 -2.95 6.35
N ILE A 92 1.78 -3.43 6.88
CA ILE A 92 2.58 -2.73 7.88
C ILE A 92 3.77 -2.06 7.18
N LEU A 93 3.94 -0.77 7.44
CA LEU A 93 5.12 -0.02 7.04
C LEU A 93 6.04 0.14 8.26
N GLN A 94 7.18 -0.52 8.24
CA GLN A 94 8.18 -0.39 9.30
C GLN A 94 9.32 0.53 8.87
N VAL A 95 9.48 1.64 9.58
CA VAL A 95 10.60 2.58 9.37
C VAL A 95 11.71 2.27 10.35
N VAL A 96 12.91 2.03 9.84
CA VAL A 96 14.13 1.86 10.64
C VAL A 96 15.12 2.98 10.34
N ARG A 97 15.88 3.38 11.35
CA ARG A 97 16.88 4.42 11.21
C ARG A 97 18.21 3.82 10.73
N ASP A 98 18.71 4.31 9.60
CA ASP A 98 19.99 3.90 9.02
C ASP A 98 20.86 5.13 8.68
N PHE A 99 20.93 6.06 9.61
CA PHE A 99 21.81 7.23 9.55
C PHE A 99 22.36 7.57 10.93
N ALA A 100 23.58 8.11 10.99
CA ALA A 100 24.18 8.66 12.19
C ALA A 100 23.86 10.14 12.29
N ASP A 101 23.37 10.59 13.45
CA ASP A 101 23.16 11.99 13.78
C ASP A 101 23.49 12.19 15.25
N SER A 102 24.48 13.04 15.53
CA SER A 102 24.96 13.32 16.89
C SER A 102 23.98 14.16 17.72
N GLU A 103 23.08 14.90 17.08
CA GLU A 103 22.09 15.73 17.75
C GLU A 103 20.83 14.96 18.17
N ILE A 104 20.57 13.81 17.54
CA ILE A 104 19.41 13.00 17.83
C ILE A 104 19.81 11.87 18.78
N VAL A 105 19.48 12.06 20.06
CA VAL A 105 19.71 11.04 21.10
C VAL A 105 18.88 9.80 20.78
N LYS A 106 19.55 8.67 20.58
CA LYS A 106 18.96 7.34 20.51
C LYS A 106 19.46 6.52 21.70
N GLU A 107 18.56 5.96 22.48
CA GLU A 107 18.93 4.92 23.45
C GLU A 107 19.32 3.66 22.68
N GLY A 108 20.56 3.24 22.76
CA GLY A 108 21.11 2.05 22.10
C GLY A 108 21.90 2.33 20.81
N SER A 109 22.40 1.26 20.17
CA SER A 109 23.17 1.35 18.94
C SER A 109 22.27 1.67 17.72
N VAL A 110 22.83 2.37 16.73
CA VAL A 110 22.16 2.60 15.44
C VAL A 110 22.41 1.38 14.58
N ASP A 111 21.61 0.34 14.75
CA ASP A 111 21.61 -0.85 13.92
C ASP A 111 20.18 -1.14 13.42
N PRO A 112 19.89 -0.84 12.14
CA PRO A 112 18.56 -1.05 11.56
C PRO A 112 18.06 -2.48 11.70
N LYS A 113 18.97 -3.45 11.65
CA LYS A 113 18.62 -4.87 11.75
C LYS A 113 18.14 -5.21 13.16
N THR A 114 18.87 -4.79 14.17
CA THR A 114 18.48 -4.99 15.57
C THR A 114 17.15 -4.28 15.89
N ASP A 115 16.95 -3.06 15.38
CA ASP A 115 15.69 -2.32 15.55
C ASP A 115 14.50 -3.07 14.93
N TYR A 116 14.71 -3.66 13.76
CA TYR A 116 13.72 -4.49 13.08
C TYR A 116 13.40 -5.75 13.91
N GLU A 117 14.43 -6.50 14.31
CA GLU A 117 14.28 -7.76 15.03
C GLU A 117 13.56 -7.59 16.38
N VAL A 118 13.78 -6.48 17.09
CA VAL A 118 13.09 -6.19 18.34
C VAL A 118 11.59 -6.03 18.14
N ILE A 119 11.16 -5.25 17.12
CA ILE A 119 9.74 -5.05 16.83
C ILE A 119 9.10 -6.35 16.36
N GLU A 120 9.76 -7.07 15.45
CA GLU A 120 9.29 -8.35 14.93
C GLU A 120 9.06 -9.36 16.06
N THR A 121 10.01 -9.43 17.01
CA THR A 121 9.91 -10.32 18.18
C THR A 121 8.71 -9.96 19.05
N GLU A 122 8.46 -8.67 19.30
CA GLU A 122 7.29 -8.23 20.08
C GLU A 122 5.97 -8.62 19.40
N LEU A 123 5.88 -8.45 18.08
CA LEU A 123 4.70 -8.84 17.31
C LEU A 123 4.49 -10.37 17.33
N ILE A 124 5.56 -11.15 17.20
CA ILE A 124 5.53 -12.63 17.30
C ILE A 124 5.02 -13.05 18.68
N LEU A 125 5.50 -12.44 19.76
CA LEU A 125 5.06 -12.76 21.12
C LEU A 125 3.55 -12.49 21.31
N LYS A 126 3.03 -11.40 20.72
CA LYS A 126 1.60 -11.09 20.76
C LYS A 126 0.75 -12.07 19.93
N ASP A 127 1.24 -12.48 18.78
CA ASP A 127 0.59 -13.53 18.00
C ASP A 127 0.61 -14.86 18.74
N LEU A 128 1.70 -15.19 19.43
CA LEU A 128 1.79 -16.39 20.24
C LEU A 128 0.76 -16.41 21.39
N GLU A 129 0.51 -15.27 22.05
CA GLU A 129 -0.58 -15.14 23.04
C GLU A 129 -1.97 -15.44 22.41
N THR A 130 -2.20 -14.94 21.19
CA THR A 130 -3.44 -15.15 20.43
C THR A 130 -3.60 -16.62 20.05
N ILE A 131 -2.56 -17.25 19.53
CA ILE A 131 -2.54 -18.66 19.11
C ILE A 131 -2.73 -19.58 20.32
N THR A 132 -2.07 -19.31 21.45
CA THR A 132 -2.22 -20.09 22.68
C THR A 132 -3.69 -20.10 23.14
N LYS A 133 -4.34 -18.94 23.17
CA LYS A 133 -5.77 -18.84 23.51
C LYS A 133 -6.66 -19.60 22.52
N SER A 134 -6.31 -19.54 21.22
CA SER A 134 -7.04 -20.25 20.16
C SER A 134 -6.95 -21.77 20.34
N LEU A 135 -5.78 -22.31 20.68
CA LEU A 135 -5.57 -23.75 20.96
C LEU A 135 -6.40 -24.24 22.16
N GLU A 136 -6.65 -23.37 23.14
CA GLU A 136 -7.45 -23.68 24.31
C GLU A 136 -8.95 -23.56 24.03
N SER A 137 -9.36 -22.86 22.99
CA SER A 137 -10.74 -22.59 22.66
C SER A 137 -11.51 -23.87 22.28
N LYS A 138 -12.82 -23.88 22.55
CA LYS A 138 -13.72 -24.97 22.15
C LYS A 138 -13.90 -25.01 20.63
N ASP A 139 -13.79 -23.88 19.96
CA ASP A 139 -14.03 -23.77 18.52
C ASP A 139 -12.99 -24.53 17.70
N VAL A 140 -11.71 -24.43 18.08
CA VAL A 140 -10.62 -25.18 17.40
C VAL A 140 -10.64 -26.68 17.77
N LYS A 141 -11.17 -27.02 18.94
CA LYS A 141 -11.33 -28.43 19.43
C LYS A 141 -12.58 -29.12 18.91
N ALA A 142 -13.49 -28.40 18.26
CA ALA A 142 -14.75 -28.94 17.78
C ALA A 142 -14.51 -29.96 16.63
N LYS A 143 -15.44 -30.92 16.53
CA LYS A 143 -15.46 -31.90 15.44
C LYS A 143 -15.67 -31.17 14.10
N GLY A 144 -14.88 -31.50 13.12
CA GLY A 144 -14.89 -30.82 11.77
C GLY A 144 -13.92 -29.65 11.63
N MET A 145 -13.15 -29.33 12.68
CA MET A 145 -12.17 -28.25 12.66
C MET A 145 -10.71 -28.77 12.60
N GLU A 146 -10.52 -30.00 12.17
CA GLU A 146 -9.21 -30.67 12.15
C GLU A 146 -8.17 -29.91 11.31
N LYS A 147 -8.59 -29.38 10.14
CA LYS A 147 -7.70 -28.58 9.27
C LYS A 147 -7.28 -27.27 9.95
N LYS A 148 -8.24 -26.53 10.52
CA LYS A 148 -7.96 -25.29 11.24
C LYS A 148 -7.05 -25.53 12.43
N ARG A 149 -7.29 -26.61 13.18
CA ARG A 149 -6.45 -27.00 14.31
C ARG A 149 -5.00 -27.28 13.86
N ALA A 150 -4.81 -28.01 12.77
CA ALA A 150 -3.48 -28.28 12.24
C ALA A 150 -2.73 -26.99 11.86
N VAL A 151 -3.41 -26.01 11.26
CA VAL A 151 -2.84 -24.69 10.95
C VAL A 151 -2.48 -23.95 12.23
N VAL A 152 -3.35 -23.95 13.26
CA VAL A 152 -3.07 -23.27 14.54
C VAL A 152 -1.89 -23.93 15.26
N GLU A 153 -1.76 -25.26 15.24
CA GLU A 153 -0.61 -26.01 15.79
C GLU A 153 0.68 -25.70 15.02
N LYS A 154 0.62 -25.61 13.67
CA LYS A 154 1.74 -25.18 12.79
C LYS A 154 2.19 -23.76 13.13
N LEU A 155 1.25 -22.84 13.31
CA LEU A 155 1.53 -21.45 13.71
C LEU A 155 2.16 -21.39 15.10
N PHE A 156 1.66 -22.14 16.08
CA PHE A 156 2.23 -22.20 17.41
C PHE A 156 3.69 -22.65 17.38
N ALA A 157 3.99 -23.72 16.66
CA ALA A 157 5.37 -24.21 16.51
C ALA A 157 6.28 -23.21 15.81
N GLY A 158 5.79 -22.56 14.72
CA GLY A 158 6.56 -21.57 13.97
C GLY A 158 6.86 -20.29 14.78
N LEU A 159 5.85 -19.74 15.45
CA LEU A 159 6.00 -18.54 16.28
C LEU A 159 6.95 -18.81 17.48
N ASN A 160 6.87 -19.97 18.13
CA ASN A 160 7.81 -20.36 19.18
C ASN A 160 9.25 -20.51 18.67
N ALA A 161 9.42 -20.81 17.38
CA ALA A 161 10.75 -20.84 16.73
C ALA A 161 11.19 -19.45 16.22
N GLY A 162 10.48 -18.38 16.58
CA GLY A 162 10.79 -17.01 16.16
C GLY A 162 10.46 -16.71 14.70
N LYS A 163 9.62 -17.52 14.05
CA LYS A 163 9.19 -17.27 12.66
C LYS A 163 7.85 -16.51 12.64
N PRO A 164 7.75 -15.39 11.91
CA PRO A 164 6.50 -14.66 11.78
C PRO A 164 5.44 -15.48 11.03
N ALA A 165 4.16 -15.27 11.33
CA ALA A 165 3.05 -16.03 10.75
C ALA A 165 3.04 -16.00 9.21
N ARG A 166 3.44 -14.89 8.57
CA ARG A 166 3.53 -14.76 7.10
C ARG A 166 4.51 -15.76 6.45
N ILE A 167 5.54 -16.22 7.20
CA ILE A 167 6.47 -17.25 6.74
C ILE A 167 5.92 -18.65 7.01
N VAL A 168 5.14 -18.83 8.08
CA VAL A 168 4.56 -20.11 8.46
C VAL A 168 3.36 -20.50 7.59
N LEU A 169 2.54 -19.49 7.19
CA LEU A 169 1.36 -19.66 6.34
C LEU A 169 1.77 -19.69 4.86
N GLU A 170 2.16 -20.86 4.37
CA GLU A 170 2.72 -21.04 3.03
C GLU A 170 1.64 -21.06 1.93
N SER A 171 0.46 -21.66 2.21
CA SER A 171 -0.62 -21.81 1.24
C SER A 171 -1.75 -20.78 1.47
N ASP A 172 -2.53 -20.54 0.41
CA ASP A 172 -3.74 -19.70 0.52
C ASP A 172 -4.82 -20.36 1.40
N GLU A 173 -4.89 -21.70 1.45
CA GLU A 173 -5.75 -22.45 2.35
C GLU A 173 -5.38 -22.19 3.81
N ASP A 174 -4.06 -22.21 4.15
CA ASP A 174 -3.58 -21.90 5.50
C ASP A 174 -3.94 -20.47 5.89
N ARG A 175 -3.76 -19.50 4.96
CA ARG A 175 -4.09 -18.08 5.18
C ARG A 175 -5.57 -17.88 5.45
N GLU A 176 -6.44 -18.52 4.67
CA GLU A 176 -7.90 -18.43 4.85
C GLU A 176 -8.34 -19.04 6.18
N LEU A 177 -7.80 -20.21 6.57
CA LEU A 177 -8.08 -20.85 7.85
C LEU A 177 -7.60 -20.06 9.06
N ALA A 178 -6.57 -19.24 8.92
CA ALA A 178 -6.02 -18.39 9.97
C ALA A 178 -6.58 -16.96 9.98
N ARG A 179 -7.38 -16.57 8.99
CA ARG A 179 -7.82 -15.19 8.76
C ARG A 179 -8.53 -14.56 9.96
N ASP A 180 -9.41 -15.31 10.61
CA ASP A 180 -10.16 -14.86 11.78
C ASP A 180 -9.33 -14.71 13.06
N LEU A 181 -8.07 -15.13 13.05
CA LEU A 181 -7.14 -14.94 14.16
C LEU A 181 -6.53 -13.55 14.19
N PHE A 182 -6.63 -12.78 13.11
CA PHE A 182 -6.11 -11.42 12.98
C PHE A 182 -4.67 -11.27 13.46
N LEU A 183 -3.80 -12.21 13.02
CA LEU A 183 -2.40 -12.23 13.43
C LEU A 183 -1.66 -11.03 12.87
N LEU A 184 -0.86 -10.40 13.73
CA LEU A 184 -0.08 -9.20 13.40
C LEU A 184 1.01 -9.52 12.39
N THR A 185 1.74 -10.61 12.61
CA THR A 185 2.86 -11.04 11.77
C THR A 185 2.43 -11.81 10.50
N ALA A 186 1.13 -12.04 10.30
CA ALA A 186 0.58 -12.56 9.04
C ALA A 186 0.46 -11.49 7.96
N LYS A 187 0.46 -10.22 8.34
CA LYS A 187 0.33 -9.09 7.41
C LYS A 187 1.59 -8.93 6.55
N LYS A 188 1.41 -8.43 5.34
CA LYS A 188 2.53 -8.00 4.49
C LYS A 188 3.25 -6.82 5.13
N GLU A 189 4.54 -6.76 4.91
CA GLU A 189 5.40 -5.74 5.50
C GLU A 189 6.23 -5.05 4.43
N ILE A 190 6.40 -3.73 4.59
CA ILE A 190 7.31 -2.91 3.81
C ILE A 190 8.33 -2.33 4.77
N LEU A 191 9.60 -2.69 4.58
CA LEU A 191 10.69 -2.16 5.37
C LEU A 191 11.28 -0.93 4.67
N VAL A 192 11.32 0.19 5.40
CA VAL A 192 11.87 1.46 4.94
C VAL A 192 13.08 1.81 5.77
N TYR A 193 14.21 1.97 5.11
CA TYR A 193 15.44 2.48 5.70
C TYR A 193 15.48 4.00 5.57
N ASN A 194 15.34 4.72 6.68
CA ASN A 194 15.54 6.15 6.70
C ASN A 194 17.03 6.44 6.75
N VAL A 195 17.57 6.97 5.66
CA VAL A 195 19.00 7.21 5.44
C VAL A 195 19.33 8.70 5.39
N SER A 196 20.62 9.03 5.40
CA SER A 196 21.08 10.43 5.23
C SER A 196 20.91 10.90 3.77
N GLU A 197 20.84 12.22 3.56
CA GLU A 197 20.73 12.84 2.23
C GLU A 197 21.94 12.55 1.31
N THR A 198 23.09 12.21 1.89
CA THR A 198 24.32 11.87 1.17
C THR A 198 24.43 10.38 0.81
N ASP A 199 23.49 9.55 1.24
CA ASP A 199 23.52 8.12 1.01
C ASP A 199 23.36 7.79 -0.47
N GLN A 200 24.27 6.97 -1.02
CA GLN A 200 24.24 6.59 -2.43
C GLN A 200 23.03 5.72 -2.79
N ARG A 201 22.47 4.98 -1.82
CA ARG A 201 21.30 4.12 -2.03
C ARG A 201 20.03 4.89 -2.38
N LEU A 202 19.99 6.22 -2.14
CA LEU A 202 18.91 7.10 -2.62
C LEU A 202 18.97 7.30 -4.14
N ARG A 203 20.15 7.17 -4.75
CA ARG A 203 20.40 7.39 -6.17
C ARG A 203 20.39 6.09 -6.97
N GLU A 204 20.86 5.02 -6.33
CA GLU A 204 20.99 3.68 -6.89
C GLU A 204 20.40 2.66 -5.89
N PRO A 205 19.06 2.46 -5.91
CA PRO A 205 18.41 1.52 -5.01
C PRO A 205 18.98 0.11 -5.16
N MET A 206 19.33 -0.52 -4.06
CA MET A 206 19.88 -1.87 -4.02
C MET A 206 18.79 -2.89 -3.62
N GLY A 207 18.45 -3.78 -4.55
CA GLY A 207 17.49 -4.85 -4.30
C GLY A 207 16.05 -4.37 -4.09
N GLU A 208 15.28 -5.10 -3.28
CA GLU A 208 13.87 -4.80 -3.01
C GLU A 208 13.65 -3.83 -1.84
N ASN A 209 14.71 -3.43 -1.15
CA ASN A 209 14.65 -2.54 -0.01
C ASN A 209 14.34 -1.10 -0.44
N LEU A 210 13.58 -0.41 0.40
CA LEU A 210 13.21 0.99 0.17
C LEU A 210 14.07 1.89 1.07
N TYR A 211 14.87 2.74 0.43
CA TYR A 211 15.73 3.73 1.09
C TYR A 211 15.14 5.12 0.88
N ILE A 212 14.87 5.84 1.95
CA ILE A 212 14.24 7.16 1.92
C ILE A 212 15.00 8.08 2.88
N CYS A 213 15.22 9.33 2.49
CA CYS A 213 15.65 10.36 3.41
C CYS A 213 14.44 11.19 3.84
N ALA A 214 13.97 10.98 5.07
CA ALA A 214 12.78 11.67 5.58
C ALA A 214 12.93 13.20 5.59
N LYS A 215 14.15 13.72 5.74
CA LYS A 215 14.44 15.16 5.66
C LYS A 215 14.21 15.67 4.24
N VAL A 216 14.81 15.04 3.24
CA VAL A 216 14.64 15.41 1.81
C VAL A 216 13.16 15.36 1.42
N GLU A 217 12.43 14.30 1.81
CA GLU A 217 11.00 14.19 1.49
C GLU A 217 10.15 15.30 2.16
N SER A 218 10.51 15.70 3.38
CA SER A 218 9.86 16.82 4.06
C SER A 218 10.12 18.16 3.36
N GLU A 219 11.30 18.36 2.80
CA GLU A 219 11.66 19.54 2.02
C GLU A 219 10.93 19.54 0.68
N LEU A 220 11.00 18.43 -0.07
CA LEU A 220 10.28 18.25 -1.35
C LEU A 220 8.78 18.52 -1.23
N SER A 221 8.15 18.02 -0.14
CA SER A 221 6.71 18.23 0.10
C SER A 221 6.29 19.69 0.34
N SER A 222 7.25 20.60 0.49
CA SER A 222 7.04 22.04 0.74
C SER A 222 7.36 22.90 -0.48
N LEU A 223 7.89 22.31 -1.55
CA LEU A 223 8.29 22.99 -2.78
C LEU A 223 7.18 22.93 -3.84
N SER A 224 7.25 23.83 -4.82
CA SER A 224 6.48 23.67 -6.05
C SER A 224 6.94 22.44 -6.83
N ALA A 225 6.12 21.91 -7.74
CA ALA A 225 6.47 20.74 -8.55
C ALA A 225 7.75 20.99 -9.38
N GLU A 226 7.95 22.22 -9.88
CA GLU A 226 9.13 22.61 -10.64
C GLU A 226 10.38 22.68 -9.77
N ASP A 227 10.30 23.31 -8.60
CA ASP A 227 11.40 23.41 -7.64
C ASP A 227 11.77 22.04 -7.05
N ALA A 228 10.78 21.21 -6.76
CA ALA A 228 11.00 19.85 -6.28
C ALA A 228 11.77 19.01 -7.32
N LYS A 229 11.41 19.13 -8.59
CA LYS A 229 12.10 18.45 -9.68
C LYS A 229 13.55 18.95 -9.85
N ALA A 230 13.77 20.26 -9.76
CA ALA A 230 15.10 20.85 -9.80
C ALA A 230 15.95 20.37 -8.61
N TYR A 231 15.39 20.34 -7.40
CA TYR A 231 16.06 19.88 -6.20
C TYR A 231 16.44 18.40 -6.25
N MET A 232 15.53 17.55 -6.72
CA MET A 232 15.84 16.12 -6.94
C MET A 232 16.98 15.93 -7.96
N LEU A 233 16.99 16.72 -9.04
CA LEU A 233 18.05 16.67 -10.04
C LEU A 233 19.41 17.06 -9.44
N GLU A 234 19.46 18.10 -8.61
CA GLU A 234 20.68 18.54 -7.91
C GLU A 234 21.21 17.43 -6.98
N LEU A 235 20.32 16.74 -6.26
CA LEU A 235 20.66 15.60 -5.42
C LEU A 235 20.98 14.32 -6.20
N GLY A 236 20.73 14.28 -7.51
CA GLY A 236 20.88 13.09 -8.35
C GLY A 236 19.83 12.00 -8.08
N ILE A 237 18.68 12.37 -7.51
CA ILE A 237 17.55 11.49 -7.20
C ILE A 237 16.59 11.51 -8.38
N LYS A 238 16.24 10.34 -8.91
CA LYS A 238 15.36 10.20 -10.10
C LYS A 238 13.88 10.26 -9.76
N GLU A 239 13.50 9.72 -8.62
CA GLU A 239 12.12 9.59 -8.15
C GLU A 239 12.08 9.82 -6.65
N SER A 240 11.04 10.50 -6.16
CA SER A 240 10.84 10.74 -4.73
C SER A 240 10.68 9.41 -3.98
N GLY A 241 11.32 9.30 -2.82
CA GLY A 241 11.17 8.13 -1.97
C GLY A 241 9.72 7.92 -1.50
N LEU A 242 8.94 8.99 -1.35
CA LEU A 242 7.51 8.88 -1.06
C LEU A 242 6.72 8.32 -2.23
N ASP A 243 7.06 8.67 -3.48
CA ASP A 243 6.39 8.10 -4.66
C ASP A 243 6.66 6.60 -4.76
N LEU A 244 7.91 6.19 -4.57
CA LEU A 244 8.30 4.77 -4.47
C LEU A 244 7.56 4.05 -3.35
N LEU A 245 7.43 4.67 -2.17
CA LEU A 245 6.71 4.11 -1.03
C LEU A 245 5.22 3.92 -1.32
N ILE A 246 4.57 4.94 -1.89
CA ILE A 246 3.14 4.91 -2.21
C ILE A 246 2.86 3.81 -3.24
N ASN A 247 3.66 3.73 -4.30
CA ASN A 247 3.54 2.70 -5.34
C ASN A 247 3.78 1.30 -4.77
N LYS A 248 4.79 1.13 -3.89
CA LYS A 248 5.07 -0.15 -3.23
C LYS A 248 3.97 -0.56 -2.26
N ALA A 249 3.37 0.38 -1.52
CA ALA A 249 2.23 0.14 -0.65
C ALA A 249 1.02 -0.33 -1.45
N TYR A 250 0.70 0.38 -2.54
CA TYR A 250 -0.41 0.04 -3.44
C TYR A 250 -0.26 -1.37 -4.03
N ALA A 251 0.92 -1.71 -4.54
CA ALA A 251 1.21 -3.05 -5.05
C ALA A 251 1.16 -4.13 -3.95
N SER A 252 1.64 -3.81 -2.73
CA SER A 252 1.63 -4.74 -1.59
C SER A 252 0.23 -5.05 -1.11
N LEU A 253 -0.71 -4.11 -1.23
CA LEU A 253 -2.14 -4.32 -0.99
C LEU A 253 -2.79 -5.26 -2.03
N GLY A 254 -2.08 -5.62 -3.11
CA GLY A 254 -2.63 -6.42 -4.21
C GLY A 254 -3.57 -5.63 -5.10
N LEU A 255 -3.46 -4.30 -5.06
CA LEU A 255 -4.27 -3.38 -5.86
C LEU A 255 -3.68 -3.19 -7.25
N ILE A 256 -4.56 -2.93 -8.20
CA ILE A 256 -4.25 -2.51 -9.56
C ILE A 256 -5.20 -1.39 -9.97
N SER A 257 -4.84 -0.65 -11.03
CA SER A 257 -5.69 0.40 -11.58
C SER A 257 -6.07 0.10 -13.02
N PHE A 258 -7.38 0.10 -13.32
CA PHE A 258 -7.83 0.30 -14.68
C PHE A 258 -8.12 1.78 -14.92
N LEU A 259 -8.07 2.21 -16.16
CA LEU A 259 -8.10 3.61 -16.55
C LEU A 259 -9.33 3.90 -17.41
N THR A 260 -9.97 5.02 -17.13
CA THR A 260 -11.00 5.60 -18.00
C THR A 260 -10.54 6.98 -18.46
N THR A 261 -10.83 7.33 -19.71
CA THR A 261 -10.44 8.63 -20.25
C THR A 261 -11.51 9.18 -21.19
N GLY A 262 -11.75 10.47 -21.11
CA GLY A 262 -12.70 11.22 -21.91
C GLY A 262 -12.55 12.72 -21.67
N GLU A 263 -13.37 13.55 -22.31
CA GLU A 263 -13.29 15.01 -22.23
C GLU A 263 -13.51 15.54 -20.80
N MET A 264 -14.34 14.87 -20.00
CA MET A 264 -14.60 15.31 -18.62
C MET A 264 -13.44 15.03 -17.69
N GLU A 265 -12.94 13.77 -17.71
CA GLU A 265 -11.87 13.33 -16.83
C GLU A 265 -11.09 12.16 -17.40
N SER A 266 -9.80 12.08 -17.02
CA SER A 266 -8.99 10.86 -17.04
C SER A 266 -8.82 10.36 -15.60
N ARG A 267 -9.19 9.09 -15.35
CA ARG A 267 -9.26 8.57 -13.98
C ARG A 267 -8.69 7.16 -13.86
N ALA A 268 -7.96 6.93 -12.77
CA ALA A 268 -7.56 5.61 -12.31
C ALA A 268 -8.57 5.07 -11.29
N TRP A 269 -9.02 3.84 -11.52
CA TRP A 269 -9.97 3.15 -10.65
C TRP A 269 -9.27 1.99 -9.96
N THR A 270 -9.27 2.02 -8.64
CA THR A 270 -8.63 0.99 -7.80
C THR A 270 -9.48 -0.27 -7.72
N ILE A 271 -8.89 -1.41 -8.02
CA ILE A 271 -9.49 -2.74 -7.86
C ILE A 271 -8.47 -3.73 -7.30
N ASN A 272 -8.95 -4.82 -6.72
CA ASN A 272 -8.09 -5.93 -6.36
C ASN A 272 -7.65 -6.71 -7.60
N ARG A 273 -6.40 -7.16 -7.63
CA ARG A 273 -5.89 -8.07 -8.65
C ARG A 273 -6.76 -9.34 -8.70
N GLY A 274 -7.09 -9.82 -9.90
CA GLY A 274 -7.99 -10.95 -10.11
C GLY A 274 -9.48 -10.59 -10.20
N MET A 275 -9.83 -9.30 -10.00
CA MET A 275 -11.22 -8.86 -10.12
C MET A 275 -11.69 -8.90 -11.57
N LYS A 276 -12.91 -9.37 -11.79
CA LYS A 276 -13.52 -9.49 -13.12
C LYS A 276 -14.19 -8.19 -13.57
N ALA A 277 -14.39 -8.05 -14.88
CA ALA A 277 -14.95 -6.84 -15.50
C ALA A 277 -16.30 -6.37 -14.91
N PRO A 278 -17.29 -7.21 -14.56
CA PRO A 278 -18.52 -6.74 -13.91
C PRO A 278 -18.27 -6.11 -12.55
N GLN A 279 -17.41 -6.72 -11.73
CA GLN A 279 -17.04 -6.20 -10.41
C GLN A 279 -16.29 -4.87 -10.55
N ALA A 280 -15.36 -4.77 -11.52
CA ALA A 280 -14.66 -3.52 -11.81
C ALA A 280 -15.62 -2.40 -12.28
N ALA A 281 -16.61 -2.72 -13.10
CA ALA A 281 -17.68 -1.79 -13.47
C ALA A 281 -18.47 -1.31 -12.24
N GLY A 282 -18.69 -2.21 -11.26
CA GLY A 282 -19.34 -1.93 -9.99
C GLY A 282 -18.61 -0.88 -9.13
N VAL A 283 -17.28 -0.77 -9.27
CA VAL A 283 -16.48 0.25 -8.59
C VAL A 283 -16.80 1.67 -9.11
N ILE A 284 -17.17 1.79 -10.39
CA ILE A 284 -17.62 3.08 -10.96
C ILE A 284 -19.02 3.42 -10.43
N HIS A 285 -19.93 2.46 -10.51
CA HIS A 285 -21.29 2.59 -9.99
C HIS A 285 -21.90 1.20 -9.74
N THR A 286 -22.55 1.01 -8.61
CA THR A 286 -23.12 -0.30 -8.20
C THR A 286 -24.09 -0.89 -9.22
N ASP A 287 -24.83 -0.06 -9.96
CA ASP A 287 -25.73 -0.53 -11.02
C ASP A 287 -24.99 -1.07 -12.26
N PHE A 288 -23.74 -0.63 -12.48
CA PHE A 288 -22.94 -1.09 -13.61
C PHE A 288 -22.59 -2.57 -13.50
N GLU A 289 -22.35 -3.07 -12.28
CA GLU A 289 -22.13 -4.49 -12.06
C GLU A 289 -23.35 -5.33 -12.44
N LYS A 290 -24.52 -4.91 -11.99
CA LYS A 290 -25.80 -5.62 -12.25
C LYS A 290 -26.20 -5.59 -13.71
N LYS A 291 -25.98 -4.47 -14.38
CA LYS A 291 -26.39 -4.20 -15.75
C LYS A 291 -25.26 -4.42 -16.76
N PHE A 292 -24.14 -5.01 -16.35
CA PHE A 292 -22.97 -5.23 -17.18
C PHE A 292 -23.31 -6.07 -18.43
N ILE A 293 -22.96 -5.55 -19.60
CA ILE A 293 -23.08 -6.24 -20.89
C ILE A 293 -21.70 -6.72 -21.34
N LYS A 294 -20.76 -5.78 -21.52
CA LYS A 294 -19.37 -6.03 -21.94
C LYS A 294 -18.48 -4.85 -21.62
N ALA A 295 -17.18 -5.08 -21.58
CA ALA A 295 -16.16 -4.06 -21.50
C ALA A 295 -15.47 -3.89 -22.84
N LYS A 296 -15.32 -2.64 -23.29
CA LYS A 296 -14.45 -2.26 -24.40
C LYS A 296 -13.10 -1.93 -23.80
N VAL A 297 -12.07 -2.71 -24.13
CA VAL A 297 -10.76 -2.67 -23.49
C VAL A 297 -9.68 -2.44 -24.52
N CYS A 298 -8.76 -1.55 -24.21
CA CYS A 298 -7.52 -1.37 -24.95
C CYS A 298 -6.34 -1.35 -23.96
N ASP A 299 -5.25 -2.02 -24.28
CA ASP A 299 -4.01 -1.92 -23.55
C ASP A 299 -3.49 -0.48 -23.59
N TYR A 300 -3.00 0.06 -22.44
CA TYR A 300 -2.52 1.43 -22.34
C TYR A 300 -1.51 1.80 -23.42
N GLY A 301 -0.46 0.98 -23.63
CA GLY A 301 0.57 1.28 -24.62
C GLY A 301 0.01 1.38 -26.04
N LYS A 302 -0.91 0.49 -26.40
CA LYS A 302 -1.60 0.51 -27.72
C LYS A 302 -2.54 1.70 -27.84
N PHE A 303 -3.22 2.07 -26.76
CA PHE A 303 -4.10 3.25 -26.75
C PHE A 303 -3.32 4.54 -26.97
N VAL A 304 -2.16 4.69 -26.31
CA VAL A 304 -1.25 5.83 -26.48
C VAL A 304 -0.69 5.89 -27.93
N GLU A 305 -0.21 4.77 -28.45
CA GLU A 305 0.28 4.69 -29.83
C GLU A 305 -0.79 5.04 -30.87
N ALA A 306 -2.03 4.63 -30.61
CA ALA A 306 -3.18 4.94 -31.45
C ALA A 306 -3.68 6.37 -31.28
N LYS A 307 -3.30 7.09 -30.21
CA LYS A 307 -3.81 8.41 -29.85
C LYS A 307 -5.34 8.45 -29.69
N GLY A 308 -5.92 7.37 -29.17
CA GLY A 308 -7.35 7.33 -28.84
C GLY A 308 -8.12 6.12 -29.36
N TRP A 309 -9.40 6.08 -29.03
CA TRP A 309 -10.27 4.95 -29.28
C TRP A 309 -10.51 4.63 -30.77
N LYS A 310 -10.59 5.66 -31.61
CA LYS A 310 -10.92 5.49 -33.03
C LYS A 310 -9.81 4.75 -33.74
N GLU A 311 -8.61 5.25 -33.69
CA GLU A 311 -7.43 4.69 -34.32
C GLU A 311 -7.05 3.32 -33.72
N ALA A 312 -7.25 3.14 -32.38
CA ALA A 312 -7.09 1.83 -31.75
C ALA A 312 -8.09 0.79 -32.32
N SER A 313 -9.32 1.20 -32.59
CA SER A 313 -10.32 0.35 -33.19
C SER A 313 -9.98 0.01 -34.66
N ASP A 314 -9.55 0.99 -35.44
CA ASP A 314 -9.16 0.82 -36.83
C ASP A 314 -7.96 -0.14 -37.01
N LYS A 315 -7.04 -0.11 -36.03
CA LYS A 315 -5.90 -1.04 -35.92
C LYS A 315 -6.26 -2.42 -35.36
N GLY A 316 -7.52 -2.66 -34.93
CA GLY A 316 -7.96 -3.90 -34.33
C GLY A 316 -7.38 -4.17 -32.92
N TRP A 317 -6.98 -3.15 -32.17
CA TRP A 317 -6.41 -3.26 -30.83
C TRP A 317 -7.44 -3.18 -29.71
N VAL A 318 -8.65 -2.80 -30.05
CA VAL A 318 -9.79 -2.78 -29.14
C VAL A 318 -10.40 -4.17 -29.04
N ARG A 319 -10.55 -4.65 -27.81
CA ARG A 319 -11.21 -5.92 -27.49
C ARG A 319 -12.54 -5.64 -26.82
N PHE A 320 -13.51 -6.52 -27.07
CA PHE A 320 -14.77 -6.54 -26.34
C PHE A 320 -14.78 -7.77 -25.45
N GLU A 321 -14.68 -7.54 -24.14
CA GLU A 321 -14.52 -8.57 -23.14
C GLU A 321 -15.83 -8.82 -22.39
N GLY A 322 -16.09 -10.08 -22.06
CA GLY A 322 -17.28 -10.52 -21.35
C GLY A 322 -17.12 -10.55 -19.83
N LYS A 323 -18.08 -11.20 -19.15
CA LYS A 323 -18.15 -11.23 -17.67
C LYS A 323 -16.98 -11.94 -17.00
N GLU A 324 -16.32 -12.86 -17.70
CA GLU A 324 -15.21 -13.65 -17.14
C GLU A 324 -13.85 -12.99 -17.32
N TYR A 325 -13.78 -11.82 -17.97
CA TYR A 325 -12.53 -11.11 -18.18
C TYR A 325 -11.97 -10.62 -16.86
N GLU A 326 -10.77 -11.06 -16.55
CA GLU A 326 -9.98 -10.57 -15.43
C GLU A 326 -9.26 -9.29 -15.83
N MET A 327 -9.54 -8.20 -15.09
CA MET A 327 -8.97 -6.88 -15.34
C MET A 327 -7.47 -6.87 -15.10
N LYS A 328 -6.76 -6.14 -15.96
CA LYS A 328 -5.31 -5.95 -15.86
C LYS A 328 -4.96 -4.53 -15.48
N ASP A 329 -3.82 -4.37 -14.81
CA ASP A 329 -3.30 -3.04 -14.52
C ASP A 329 -3.01 -2.29 -15.82
N GLY A 330 -3.52 -1.05 -15.91
CA GLY A 330 -3.38 -0.20 -17.10
C GLY A 330 -4.35 -0.49 -18.24
N ASP A 331 -5.33 -1.38 -18.09
CA ASP A 331 -6.41 -1.49 -19.07
C ASP A 331 -7.13 -0.15 -19.20
N VAL A 332 -7.19 0.41 -20.42
CA VAL A 332 -8.06 1.56 -20.75
C VAL A 332 -9.42 1.02 -21.13
N VAL A 333 -10.47 1.45 -20.41
CA VAL A 333 -11.76 0.75 -20.43
C VAL A 333 -12.94 1.70 -20.62
N GLU A 334 -13.93 1.23 -21.39
CA GLU A 334 -15.28 1.80 -21.48
C GLU A 334 -16.28 0.66 -21.23
N PHE A 335 -17.04 0.74 -20.12
CA PHE A 335 -18.05 -0.27 -19.81
C PHE A 335 -19.36 0.01 -20.52
N MET A 336 -19.92 -1.02 -21.16
CA MET A 336 -21.24 -1.00 -21.75
C MET A 336 -22.22 -1.69 -20.81
N VAL A 337 -23.23 -0.95 -20.38
CA VAL A 337 -24.26 -1.39 -19.45
C VAL A 337 -25.65 -1.27 -20.04
N GLY A 338 -26.55 -2.12 -19.58
CA GLY A 338 -27.97 -2.06 -19.98
C GLY A 338 -28.67 -0.84 -19.38
N SER A 339 -29.75 -0.42 -20.00
CA SER A 339 -30.64 0.65 -19.52
C SER A 339 -31.39 0.28 -18.22
#